data_b2889885dbcc4130fe4f9cb6779394cb
#
_entry.id   b2889885dbcc4130fe4f9cb6779394cb
#
_cell.length_a   1.000
_cell.length_b   1.000
_cell.length_c   1.000
_cell.angle_alpha   90.00
_cell.angle_beta   90.00
_cell.angle_gamma   90.00
#
_symmetry.space_group_name_H-M   'P 1'
#
loop_
_entity.id
_entity.type
_entity.pdbx_description
1 polymer ?
#
loop_
_entity_poly.entity_id
_entity_poly.type
_entity_poly.pdbx_seq_one_letter_code
_entity_poly.pdbx_strand_id
1 'polypeptide(L)'
;PVEECAKKGIVVFNTPGANANGVKELAVAALLLASRDIVGGVNWASGLTEDVAKSVEKGKSKFAGCELLGKTLGVIGLGAIGGMVANIAAHLGMKVIGCDPYITIEGAWRLSHHVRKAAAYEELYKDCDYITLHVPATPETKGMINAETIAMMKDGVKIINLSRADLVNIADLKAALESGKVSRYVTDFPTEESINVPGIVAIPHLGASTEESEDNCAVMAAHELIDYIENGNITNSVNYPSVKLDASSCPRMVILHKNIPNMISGITGILSACLLYTSDAADE
;
A
#
# COMPACT_ATOMS: atom_id res chain seq x y z
N PRO A 1 -2.16 -19.68 13.07
CA PRO A 1 -3.63 -19.75 13.04
C PRO A 1 -4.18 -20.06 11.64
N VAL A 2 -3.72 -19.36 10.54
CA VAL A 2 -4.25 -19.52 9.17
C VAL A 2 -4.09 -20.95 8.65
N GLU A 3 -2.92 -21.56 8.79
CA GLU A 3 -2.67 -22.94 8.39
C GLU A 3 -3.53 -23.96 9.17
N GLU A 4 -3.80 -23.69 10.43
CA GLU A 4 -4.66 -24.56 11.23
C GLU A 4 -6.13 -24.46 10.80
N CYS A 5 -6.57 -23.25 10.43
CA CYS A 5 -7.88 -23.03 9.83
C CYS A 5 -8.00 -23.82 8.51
N ALA A 6 -6.98 -23.75 7.65
CA ALA A 6 -6.96 -24.50 6.40
C ALA A 6 -7.07 -26.02 6.61
N LYS A 7 -6.38 -26.58 7.61
CA LYS A 7 -6.46 -28.01 7.96
C LYS A 7 -7.86 -28.42 8.41
N LYS A 8 -8.63 -27.52 8.95
CA LYS A 8 -10.03 -27.73 9.44
C LYS A 8 -11.10 -27.38 8.41
N GLY A 9 -10.72 -26.96 7.20
CA GLY A 9 -11.65 -26.54 6.17
C GLY A 9 -12.29 -25.15 6.44
N ILE A 10 -11.68 -24.34 7.30
CA ILE A 10 -12.17 -23.00 7.63
C ILE A 10 -11.53 -21.98 6.69
N VAL A 11 -12.36 -21.24 5.96
CA VAL A 11 -11.93 -20.14 5.10
C VAL A 11 -11.63 -18.92 5.96
N VAL A 12 -10.46 -18.31 5.72
CA VAL A 12 -10.01 -17.08 6.40
C VAL A 12 -9.99 -15.96 5.38
N PHE A 13 -10.73 -14.90 5.65
CA PHE A 13 -10.83 -13.74 4.78
C PHE A 13 -9.93 -12.60 5.24
N ASN A 14 -9.59 -11.72 4.32
CA ASN A 14 -8.92 -10.45 4.54
C ASN A 14 -9.72 -9.36 3.83
N THR A 15 -9.53 -8.10 4.21
CA THR A 15 -10.24 -6.94 3.64
C THR A 15 -9.25 -5.99 2.92
N PRO A 16 -8.63 -6.44 1.80
CA PRO A 16 -7.60 -5.66 1.14
C PRO A 16 -8.18 -4.38 0.53
N GLY A 17 -7.55 -3.27 0.84
CA GLY A 17 -7.93 -1.97 0.31
C GLY A 17 -9.07 -1.25 1.03
N ALA A 18 -9.72 -1.87 2.02
CA ALA A 18 -10.78 -1.21 2.78
C ALA A 18 -10.30 0.06 3.51
N ASN A 19 -9.05 0.05 3.97
CA ASN A 19 -8.40 1.18 4.62
C ASN A 19 -7.53 2.05 3.68
N ALA A 20 -7.56 1.78 2.38
CA ALA A 20 -6.62 2.41 1.43
C ALA A 20 -6.79 3.92 1.34
N ASN A 21 -8.00 4.45 1.57
CA ASN A 21 -8.23 5.89 1.57
C ASN A 21 -7.49 6.59 2.72
N GLY A 22 -7.56 6.07 3.94
CA GLY A 22 -6.84 6.63 5.09
C GLY A 22 -5.33 6.67 4.85
N VAL A 23 -4.75 5.58 4.34
CA VAL A 23 -3.32 5.53 4.00
C VAL A 23 -2.97 6.52 2.88
N LYS A 24 -3.82 6.68 1.86
CA LYS A 24 -3.62 7.69 0.81
C LYS A 24 -3.57 9.10 1.39
N GLU A 25 -4.46 9.43 2.33
CA GLU A 25 -4.48 10.76 2.95
C GLU A 25 -3.23 11.01 3.80
N LEU A 26 -2.78 10.00 4.56
CA LEU A 26 -1.51 10.08 5.28
C LEU A 26 -0.33 10.23 4.32
N ALA A 27 -0.35 9.58 3.15
CA ALA A 27 0.69 9.73 2.13
C ALA A 27 0.75 11.15 1.57
N VAL A 28 -0.38 11.82 1.37
CA VAL A 28 -0.43 13.25 0.99
C VAL A 28 0.18 14.11 2.11
N ALA A 29 -0.18 13.87 3.36
CA ALA A 29 0.43 14.55 4.49
C ALA A 29 1.95 14.31 4.55
N ALA A 30 2.41 13.08 4.32
CA ALA A 30 3.83 12.73 4.27
C ALA A 30 4.58 13.46 3.15
N LEU A 31 3.98 13.63 1.96
CA LEU A 31 4.55 14.44 0.88
C LEU A 31 4.76 15.89 1.30
N LEU A 32 3.79 16.49 2.02
CA LEU A 32 3.88 17.86 2.54
C LEU A 32 4.91 17.98 3.65
N LEU A 33 4.98 17.00 4.58
CA LEU A 33 5.98 16.93 5.64
C LEU A 33 7.40 16.74 5.08
N ALA A 34 7.55 15.98 4.00
CA ALA A 34 8.81 15.83 3.30
C ALA A 34 9.25 17.11 2.58
N SER A 35 8.29 17.94 2.17
CA SER A 35 8.53 19.17 1.41
C SER A 35 8.91 20.37 2.27
N ARG A 36 8.37 20.46 3.47
CA ARG A 36 8.54 21.58 4.43
C ARG A 36 8.78 21.04 5.82
N ASP A 37 9.62 21.71 6.58
CA ASP A 37 9.86 21.35 7.99
C ASP A 37 8.75 21.83 8.92
N ILE A 38 7.52 21.34 8.69
CA ILE A 38 6.33 21.74 9.45
C ILE A 38 6.48 21.33 10.91
N VAL A 39 6.93 20.10 11.18
CA VAL A 39 7.08 19.58 12.56
C VAL A 39 8.13 20.38 13.33
N GLY A 40 9.29 20.63 12.72
CA GLY A 40 10.33 21.48 13.33
C GLY A 40 9.82 22.91 13.57
N GLY A 41 9.07 23.46 12.62
CA GLY A 41 8.45 24.78 12.76
C GLY A 41 7.44 24.86 13.90
N VAL A 42 6.57 23.84 14.05
CA VAL A 42 5.60 23.75 15.15
C VAL A 42 6.30 23.66 16.50
N ASN A 43 7.28 22.77 16.63
CA ASN A 43 8.03 22.58 17.87
C ASN A 43 8.77 23.87 18.27
N TRP A 44 9.40 24.53 17.30
CA TRP A 44 10.07 25.80 17.55
C TRP A 44 9.10 26.91 17.95
N ALA A 45 7.97 27.06 17.24
CA ALA A 45 6.98 28.10 17.51
C ALA A 45 6.32 27.92 18.89
N SER A 46 6.09 26.67 19.30
CA SER A 46 5.52 26.34 20.62
C SER A 46 6.44 26.72 21.79
N GLY A 47 7.74 26.90 21.54
CA GLY A 47 8.70 27.35 22.55
C GLY A 47 8.82 28.90 22.66
N LEU A 48 8.12 29.67 21.84
CA LEU A 48 8.17 31.13 21.88
C LEU A 48 7.29 31.66 23.01
N THR A 49 7.83 32.57 23.85
CA THR A 49 7.13 33.16 25.00
C THR A 49 6.97 34.67 24.88
N GLU A 50 7.91 35.35 24.20
CA GLU A 50 7.95 36.80 24.09
C GLU A 50 8.16 37.26 22.64
N ASP A 51 7.70 38.42 22.29
CA ASP A 51 7.83 39.02 20.95
C ASP A 51 7.51 38.04 19.81
N VAL A 52 6.47 37.21 19.96
CA VAL A 52 6.16 36.05 19.10
C VAL A 52 6.14 36.42 17.62
N ALA A 53 5.39 37.45 17.24
CA ALA A 53 5.24 37.88 15.84
C ALA A 53 6.61 38.25 15.21
N LYS A 54 7.43 39.00 15.95
CA LYS A 54 8.77 39.42 15.50
C LYS A 54 9.74 38.23 15.41
N SER A 55 9.67 37.31 16.36
CA SER A 55 10.48 36.10 16.41
C SER A 55 10.14 35.17 15.24
N VAL A 56 8.85 35.01 14.93
CA VAL A 56 8.37 34.23 13.79
C VAL A 56 8.90 34.82 12.47
N GLU A 57 8.77 36.10 12.24
CA GLU A 57 9.28 36.73 11.00
C GLU A 57 10.79 36.57 10.82
N LYS A 58 11.57 36.60 11.90
CA LYS A 58 13.01 36.40 11.86
C LYS A 58 13.42 34.92 11.68
N GLY A 59 12.64 34.01 12.25
CA GLY A 59 13.00 32.60 12.33
C GLY A 59 12.42 31.71 11.22
N LYS A 60 11.36 32.13 10.54
CA LYS A 60 10.60 31.32 9.56
C LYS A 60 11.43 30.74 8.42
N SER A 61 12.49 31.42 8.01
CA SER A 61 13.38 30.97 6.93
C SER A 61 14.11 29.67 7.23
N LYS A 62 14.27 29.29 8.51
CA LYS A 62 14.89 28.03 8.92
C LYS A 62 14.05 26.81 8.54
N PHE A 63 12.74 26.99 8.36
CA PHE A 63 11.77 25.96 8.06
C PHE A 63 11.26 26.04 6.62
N ALA A 64 11.89 26.86 5.79
CA ALA A 64 11.57 26.99 4.37
C ALA A 64 11.75 25.65 3.65
N GLY A 65 10.89 25.37 2.70
CA GLY A 65 10.92 24.14 1.91
C GLY A 65 10.65 24.41 0.43
N CYS A 66 10.08 23.42 -0.23
CA CYS A 66 9.72 23.49 -1.64
C CYS A 66 8.23 23.16 -1.85
N GLU A 67 7.73 23.51 -3.02
CA GLU A 67 6.38 23.16 -3.46
C GLU A 67 6.36 21.80 -4.15
N LEU A 68 5.19 21.14 -4.16
CA LEU A 68 4.97 19.89 -4.90
C LEU A 68 4.75 20.13 -6.40
N LEU A 69 4.19 21.28 -6.75
CA LEU A 69 3.85 21.63 -8.13
C LEU A 69 5.08 21.49 -9.05
N GLY A 70 4.90 20.74 -10.13
CA GLY A 70 5.93 20.50 -11.14
C GLY A 70 7.05 19.53 -10.74
N LYS A 71 7.09 19.05 -9.50
CA LYS A 71 8.02 18.01 -9.05
C LYS A 71 7.60 16.65 -9.55
N THR A 72 8.55 15.73 -9.66
CA THR A 72 8.30 14.37 -10.12
C THR A 72 8.21 13.41 -8.94
N LEU A 73 7.09 12.70 -8.85
CA LEU A 73 6.86 11.63 -7.87
C LEU A 73 7.01 10.27 -8.53
N GLY A 74 7.88 9.44 -7.99
CA GLY A 74 7.98 8.01 -8.29
C GLY A 74 7.09 7.21 -7.32
N VAL A 75 6.17 6.42 -7.87
CA VAL A 75 5.31 5.53 -7.09
C VAL A 75 5.71 4.09 -7.33
N ILE A 76 6.24 3.44 -6.32
CA ILE A 76 6.63 2.03 -6.34
C ILE A 76 5.49 1.20 -5.77
N GLY A 77 4.84 0.40 -6.64
CA GLY A 77 3.61 -0.31 -6.34
C GLY A 77 2.37 0.54 -6.64
N LEU A 78 1.53 0.07 -7.56
CA LEU A 78 0.31 0.75 -8.03
C LEU A 78 -0.96 -0.04 -7.65
N GLY A 79 -0.90 -0.74 -6.52
CA GLY A 79 -2.06 -1.42 -5.94
C GLY A 79 -3.13 -0.44 -5.40
N ALA A 80 -3.98 -0.90 -4.49
CA ALA A 80 -5.10 -0.12 -3.96
C ALA A 80 -4.69 1.25 -3.40
N ILE A 81 -3.56 1.33 -2.68
CA ILE A 81 -3.06 2.57 -2.08
C ILE A 81 -2.25 3.38 -3.11
N GLY A 82 -1.23 2.76 -3.71
CA GLY A 82 -0.30 3.47 -4.60
C GLY A 82 -0.97 4.07 -5.83
N GLY A 83 -1.98 3.39 -6.38
CA GLY A 83 -2.79 3.93 -7.48
C GLY A 83 -3.56 5.21 -7.09
N MET A 84 -4.15 5.23 -5.88
CA MET A 84 -4.83 6.42 -5.37
C MET A 84 -3.84 7.56 -5.06
N VAL A 85 -2.66 7.23 -4.51
CA VAL A 85 -1.60 8.22 -4.26
C VAL A 85 -1.09 8.82 -5.56
N ALA A 86 -0.88 7.99 -6.60
CA ALA A 86 -0.49 8.45 -7.93
C ALA A 86 -1.52 9.43 -8.51
N ASN A 87 -2.80 9.10 -8.43
CA ASN A 87 -3.87 9.95 -8.93
C ASN A 87 -3.96 11.30 -8.20
N ILE A 88 -3.94 11.29 -6.86
CA ILE A 88 -4.04 12.54 -6.10
C ILE A 88 -2.80 13.42 -6.27
N ALA A 89 -1.61 12.83 -6.39
CA ALA A 89 -0.38 13.58 -6.65
C ALA A 89 -0.41 14.28 -8.02
N ALA A 90 -0.98 13.64 -9.03
CA ALA A 90 -1.22 14.27 -10.33
C ALA A 90 -2.18 15.48 -10.21
N HIS A 91 -3.23 15.39 -9.40
CA HIS A 91 -4.14 16.51 -9.12
C HIS A 91 -3.46 17.64 -8.33
N LEU A 92 -2.45 17.35 -7.51
CA LEU A 92 -1.62 18.36 -6.86
C LEU A 92 -0.58 19.00 -7.81
N GLY A 93 -0.61 18.67 -9.09
CA GLY A 93 0.26 19.23 -10.12
C GLY A 93 1.66 18.61 -10.16
N MET A 94 1.86 17.44 -9.55
CA MET A 94 3.09 16.68 -9.70
C MET A 94 3.11 15.92 -11.03
N LYS A 95 4.32 15.69 -11.57
CA LYS A 95 4.53 14.70 -12.61
C LYS A 95 4.64 13.35 -11.93
N VAL A 96 3.84 12.37 -12.34
CA VAL A 96 3.82 11.07 -11.67
C VAL A 96 4.33 9.97 -12.59
N ILE A 97 5.26 9.17 -12.07
CA ILE A 97 5.82 8.00 -12.74
C ILE A 97 5.58 6.81 -11.81
N GLY A 98 4.91 5.76 -12.29
CA GLY A 98 4.63 4.57 -11.50
C GLY A 98 5.27 3.32 -12.07
N CYS A 99 5.71 2.43 -11.19
CA CYS A 99 6.23 1.11 -11.53
C CYS A 99 5.58 0.06 -10.64
N ASP A 100 4.91 -0.91 -11.27
CA ASP A 100 4.35 -2.09 -10.61
C ASP A 100 4.35 -3.25 -11.61
N PRO A 101 5.24 -4.25 -11.44
CA PRO A 101 5.27 -5.42 -12.31
C PRO A 101 4.03 -6.31 -12.23
N TYR A 102 3.24 -6.18 -11.17
CA TYR A 102 2.09 -7.03 -10.87
C TYR A 102 0.75 -6.32 -10.98
N ILE A 103 0.73 -5.12 -11.58
CA ILE A 103 -0.50 -4.35 -11.73
C ILE A 103 -1.56 -5.15 -12.50
N THR A 104 -2.77 -5.22 -11.95
CA THR A 104 -3.89 -5.84 -12.64
C THR A 104 -4.45 -4.92 -13.73
N ILE A 105 -5.16 -5.50 -14.69
CA ILE A 105 -5.87 -4.71 -15.73
C ILE A 105 -6.80 -3.70 -15.07
N GLU A 106 -7.59 -4.12 -14.09
CA GLU A 106 -8.50 -3.24 -13.34
C GLU A 106 -7.77 -2.14 -12.59
N GLY A 107 -6.61 -2.47 -11.96
CA GLY A 107 -5.74 -1.49 -11.31
C GLY A 107 -5.26 -0.42 -12.30
N ALA A 108 -4.83 -0.85 -13.49
CA ALA A 108 -4.38 0.05 -14.55
C ALA A 108 -5.52 0.98 -15.06
N TRP A 109 -6.75 0.46 -15.19
CA TRP A 109 -7.91 1.26 -15.59
C TRP A 109 -8.31 2.35 -14.58
N ARG A 110 -7.94 2.20 -13.32
CA ARG A 110 -8.19 3.19 -12.27
C ARG A 110 -7.16 4.32 -12.23
N LEU A 111 -6.05 4.18 -12.97
CA LEU A 111 -5.01 5.20 -13.01
C LEU A 111 -5.41 6.36 -13.92
N SER A 112 -5.11 7.57 -13.48
CA SER A 112 -5.18 8.75 -14.32
C SER A 112 -4.23 8.62 -15.52
N HIS A 113 -4.67 9.11 -16.68
CA HIS A 113 -3.83 9.19 -17.87
C HIS A 113 -2.57 10.08 -17.69
N HIS A 114 -2.51 10.86 -16.64
CA HIS A 114 -1.34 11.65 -16.26
C HIS A 114 -0.25 10.83 -15.55
N VAL A 115 -0.54 9.58 -15.16
CA VAL A 115 0.44 8.70 -14.55
C VAL A 115 1.23 7.99 -15.64
N ARG A 116 2.51 8.30 -15.76
CA ARG A 116 3.42 7.65 -16.73
C ARG A 116 3.88 6.31 -16.18
N LYS A 117 3.85 5.27 -16.99
CA LYS A 117 4.44 3.98 -16.65
C LYS A 117 5.97 4.04 -16.79
N ALA A 118 6.71 3.52 -15.81
CA ALA A 118 8.11 3.15 -15.94
C ALA A 118 8.24 1.65 -16.26
N ALA A 119 9.29 1.29 -17.00
CA ALA A 119 9.59 -0.10 -17.30
C ALA A 119 10.30 -0.81 -16.14
N ALA A 120 11.08 -0.06 -15.34
CA ALA A 120 11.84 -0.58 -14.21
C ALA A 120 11.98 0.48 -13.10
N TYR A 121 12.33 0.04 -11.89
CA TYR A 121 12.51 0.93 -10.74
C TYR A 121 13.64 1.95 -10.92
N GLU A 122 14.67 1.61 -11.71
CA GLU A 122 15.81 2.48 -11.99
C GLU A 122 15.41 3.77 -12.69
N GLU A 123 14.32 3.77 -13.49
CA GLU A 123 13.79 5.00 -14.08
C GLU A 123 13.25 5.94 -12.99
N LEU A 124 12.54 5.37 -11.98
CA LEU A 124 12.04 6.17 -10.87
C LEU A 124 13.19 6.76 -10.06
N TYR A 125 14.20 5.93 -9.76
CA TYR A 125 15.36 6.39 -9.00
C TYR A 125 16.06 7.57 -9.67
N LYS A 126 16.26 7.52 -10.98
CA LYS A 126 16.97 8.58 -11.73
C LYS A 126 16.14 9.86 -11.92
N ASP A 127 14.85 9.72 -12.15
CA ASP A 127 14.01 10.82 -12.66
C ASP A 127 13.20 11.54 -11.59
N CYS A 128 13.05 10.95 -10.39
CA CYS A 128 12.10 11.45 -9.41
C CYS A 128 12.73 12.33 -8.32
N ASP A 129 12.01 13.36 -7.92
CA ASP A 129 12.35 14.23 -6.80
C ASP A 129 11.81 13.66 -5.48
N TYR A 130 10.76 12.84 -5.57
CA TYR A 130 10.13 12.10 -4.48
C TYR A 130 9.94 10.65 -4.88
N ILE A 131 10.10 9.74 -3.93
CA ILE A 131 9.81 8.31 -4.09
C ILE A 131 8.90 7.88 -2.94
N THR A 132 7.79 7.22 -3.29
CA THR A 132 6.86 6.66 -2.30
C THR A 132 6.70 5.16 -2.52
N LEU A 133 6.74 4.40 -1.41
CA LEU A 133 6.72 2.94 -1.42
C LEU A 133 5.35 2.42 -1.02
N HIS A 134 4.76 1.58 -1.88
CA HIS A 134 3.45 0.95 -1.66
C HIS A 134 3.48 -0.54 -2.05
N VAL A 135 4.55 -1.21 -1.66
CA VAL A 135 4.77 -2.64 -1.90
C VAL A 135 4.86 -3.42 -0.58
N PRO A 136 4.48 -4.71 -0.58
CA PRO A 136 4.69 -5.56 0.59
C PRO A 136 6.19 -5.83 0.81
N ALA A 137 6.56 -6.21 2.03
CA ALA A 137 7.89 -6.73 2.32
C ALA A 137 7.94 -8.21 1.89
N THR A 138 8.65 -8.48 0.80
CA THR A 138 8.96 -9.81 0.27
C THR A 138 10.47 -9.99 0.21
N PRO A 139 10.99 -11.19 -0.05
CA PRO A 139 12.43 -11.38 -0.27
C PRO A 139 13.00 -10.45 -1.34
N GLU A 140 12.22 -10.12 -2.38
CA GLU A 140 12.64 -9.28 -3.52
C GLU A 140 12.59 -7.78 -3.19
N THR A 141 11.71 -7.35 -2.29
CA THR A 141 11.53 -5.93 -1.93
C THR A 141 12.25 -5.53 -0.66
N LYS A 142 12.69 -6.51 0.15
CA LYS A 142 13.43 -6.25 1.38
C LYS A 142 14.74 -5.53 1.08
N GLY A 143 14.93 -4.38 1.74
CA GLY A 143 16.14 -3.56 1.53
C GLY A 143 16.25 -2.99 0.12
N MET A 144 15.15 -2.84 -0.61
CA MET A 144 15.15 -2.27 -1.97
C MET A 144 15.65 -0.82 -2.01
N ILE A 145 15.54 -0.10 -0.91
CA ILE A 145 16.16 1.21 -0.74
C ILE A 145 17.44 1.00 0.08
N ASN A 146 18.58 1.05 -0.57
CA ASN A 146 19.92 0.81 -0.03
C ASN A 146 20.93 1.75 -0.68
N ALA A 147 22.21 1.63 -0.33
CA ALA A 147 23.26 2.50 -0.83
C ALA A 147 23.35 2.54 -2.37
N GLU A 148 23.18 1.40 -3.04
CA GLU A 148 23.25 1.32 -4.51
C GLU A 148 22.08 2.06 -5.16
N THR A 149 20.86 1.80 -4.72
CA THR A 149 19.66 2.43 -5.28
C THR A 149 19.59 3.91 -4.94
N ILE A 150 20.00 4.31 -3.72
CA ILE A 150 20.11 5.71 -3.32
C ILE A 150 21.14 6.44 -4.19
N ALA A 151 22.27 5.81 -4.51
CA ALA A 151 23.27 6.43 -5.38
C ALA A 151 22.73 6.80 -6.77
N MET A 152 21.77 6.03 -7.30
CA MET A 152 21.10 6.33 -8.57
C MET A 152 20.09 7.48 -8.49
N MET A 153 19.62 7.86 -7.29
CA MET A 153 18.60 8.88 -7.09
C MET A 153 19.18 10.29 -7.31
N LYS A 154 18.28 11.26 -7.47
CA LYS A 154 18.68 12.68 -7.50
C LYS A 154 19.21 13.14 -6.15
N ASP A 155 20.10 14.11 -6.15
CA ASP A 155 20.54 14.75 -4.92
C ASP A 155 19.37 15.50 -4.27
N GLY A 156 19.23 15.36 -2.97
CA GLY A 156 18.11 15.94 -2.22
C GLY A 156 16.76 15.23 -2.42
N VAL A 157 16.75 14.01 -2.95
CA VAL A 157 15.52 13.19 -3.06
C VAL A 157 14.80 13.05 -1.72
N LYS A 158 13.49 12.93 -1.77
CA LYS A 158 12.65 12.69 -0.59
C LYS A 158 12.00 11.33 -0.72
N ILE A 159 12.02 10.56 0.37
CA ILE A 159 11.52 9.20 0.39
C ILE A 159 10.37 9.10 1.40
N ILE A 160 9.26 8.50 0.98
CA ILE A 160 8.09 8.24 1.81
C ILE A 160 7.87 6.72 1.88
N ASN A 161 7.78 6.20 3.09
CA ASN A 161 7.53 4.78 3.32
C ASN A 161 6.45 4.59 4.38
N LEU A 162 5.23 4.37 3.91
CA LEU A 162 4.06 4.04 4.72
C LEU A 162 3.62 2.58 4.45
N SER A 163 4.58 1.71 4.16
CA SER A 163 4.32 0.31 3.84
C SER A 163 4.91 -0.65 4.86
N ARG A 164 6.26 -0.77 4.90
CA ARG A 164 6.96 -1.68 5.84
C ARG A 164 8.38 -1.16 6.12
N ALA A 165 8.84 -1.30 7.36
CA ALA A 165 10.18 -0.88 7.75
C ALA A 165 11.28 -1.58 6.93
N ASP A 166 11.11 -2.87 6.66
CA ASP A 166 12.10 -3.74 6.00
C ASP A 166 12.44 -3.36 4.55
N LEU A 167 11.67 -2.45 3.94
CA LEU A 167 11.93 -1.99 2.56
C LEU A 167 13.17 -1.09 2.45
N VAL A 168 13.60 -0.49 3.56
CA VAL A 168 14.67 0.50 3.61
C VAL A 168 15.80 0.02 4.52
N ASN A 169 17.03 0.04 4.00
CA ASN A 169 18.21 -0.13 4.83
C ASN A 169 18.48 1.18 5.58
N ILE A 170 18.22 1.18 6.88
CA ILE A 170 18.32 2.38 7.72
C ILE A 170 19.76 2.89 7.86
N ALA A 171 20.76 2.01 7.85
CA ALA A 171 22.16 2.43 7.95
C ALA A 171 22.59 3.22 6.69
N ASP A 172 22.23 2.71 5.51
CA ASP A 172 22.51 3.37 4.22
C ASP A 172 21.73 4.70 4.10
N LEU A 173 20.46 4.70 4.58
CA LEU A 173 19.64 5.91 4.59
C LEU A 173 20.23 7.01 5.49
N LYS A 174 20.74 6.67 6.67
CA LYS A 174 21.40 7.65 7.57
C LYS A 174 22.61 8.29 6.90
N ALA A 175 23.49 7.50 6.28
CA ALA A 175 24.63 8.01 5.56
C ALA A 175 24.20 8.95 4.39
N ALA A 176 23.11 8.60 3.73
CA ALA A 176 22.55 9.42 2.65
C ALA A 176 21.90 10.74 3.15
N LEU A 177 21.29 10.74 4.33
CA LEU A 177 20.79 11.95 4.98
C LEU A 177 21.94 12.87 5.40
N GLU A 178 22.99 12.31 6.01
CA GLU A 178 24.18 13.07 6.42
C GLU A 178 24.91 13.72 5.24
N SER A 179 25.00 13.02 4.11
CA SER A 179 25.61 13.54 2.89
C SER A 179 24.71 14.52 2.10
N GLY A 180 23.43 14.63 2.44
CA GLY A 180 22.43 15.40 1.71
C GLY A 180 21.94 14.75 0.43
N LYS A 181 22.33 13.52 0.13
CA LYS A 181 21.82 12.73 -1.01
C LYS A 181 20.33 12.49 -0.88
N VAL A 182 19.87 12.15 0.31
CA VAL A 182 18.46 12.15 0.71
C VAL A 182 18.22 13.37 1.60
N SER A 183 17.25 14.21 1.26
CA SER A 183 16.96 15.40 2.07
C SER A 183 15.98 15.15 3.20
N ARG A 184 15.06 14.20 3.01
CA ARG A 184 14.04 13.85 4.01
C ARG A 184 13.54 12.42 3.80
N TYR A 185 13.30 11.74 4.91
CA TYR A 185 12.60 10.45 4.94
C TYR A 185 11.38 10.55 5.86
N VAL A 186 10.20 10.16 5.37
CA VAL A 186 8.97 10.12 6.16
C VAL A 186 8.48 8.69 6.24
N THR A 187 8.21 8.22 7.44
CA THR A 187 7.73 6.85 7.66
C THR A 187 6.76 6.78 8.83
N ASP A 188 5.82 5.84 8.77
CA ASP A 188 4.95 5.46 9.88
C ASP A 188 5.33 4.10 10.50
N PHE A 189 6.52 3.58 10.15
CA PHE A 189 7.13 2.39 10.75
C PHE A 189 8.45 2.76 11.48
N PRO A 190 8.38 3.54 12.58
CA PRO A 190 9.58 3.89 13.33
C PRO A 190 10.24 2.64 13.94
N THR A 191 11.56 2.65 13.95
CA THR A 191 12.41 1.66 14.61
C THR A 191 13.37 2.37 15.55
N GLU A 192 14.00 1.64 16.49
CA GLU A 192 15.00 2.21 17.41
C GLU A 192 16.12 2.94 16.66
N GLU A 193 16.43 2.48 15.45
CA GLU A 193 17.48 3.06 14.61
C GLU A 193 17.05 4.32 13.86
N SER A 194 15.74 4.53 13.66
CA SER A 194 15.18 5.65 12.88
C SER A 194 14.67 6.82 13.73
N ILE A 195 14.46 6.59 15.03
CA ILE A 195 13.97 7.61 15.95
C ILE A 195 15.06 8.66 16.23
N ASN A 196 14.65 9.92 16.32
CA ASN A 196 15.51 11.07 16.63
C ASN A 196 16.70 11.27 15.66
N VAL A 197 16.60 10.77 14.44
CA VAL A 197 17.59 10.99 13.38
C VAL A 197 17.23 12.27 12.62
N PRO A 198 18.13 13.24 12.49
CA PRO A 198 17.89 14.44 11.70
C PRO A 198 17.53 14.07 10.25
N GLY A 199 16.47 14.68 9.70
CA GLY A 199 15.98 14.37 8.36
C GLY A 199 14.97 13.24 8.30
N ILE A 200 14.76 12.47 9.37
CA ILE A 200 13.67 11.48 9.47
C ILE A 200 12.47 12.10 10.18
N VAL A 201 11.31 12.00 9.57
CA VAL A 201 10.00 12.29 10.19
C VAL A 201 9.33 10.96 10.47
N ALA A 202 9.36 10.53 11.71
CA ALA A 202 8.73 9.29 12.16
C ALA A 202 7.33 9.59 12.70
N ILE A 203 6.33 8.94 12.15
CA ILE A 203 4.92 9.05 12.54
C ILE A 203 4.53 7.72 13.19
N PRO A 204 3.71 7.67 14.24
CA PRO A 204 3.12 6.41 14.70
C PRO A 204 2.30 5.78 13.58
N HIS A 205 2.22 4.46 13.52
CA HIS A 205 1.55 3.69 12.47
C HIS A 205 0.06 4.09 12.34
N LEU A 206 -0.20 5.25 11.73
CA LEU A 206 -1.53 5.89 11.64
C LEU A 206 -2.24 5.68 10.30
N GLY A 207 -1.61 5.00 9.34
CA GLY A 207 -2.15 4.88 7.98
C GLY A 207 -3.59 4.38 7.90
N ALA A 208 -3.96 3.44 8.76
CA ALA A 208 -5.32 2.87 8.83
C ALA A 208 -6.09 3.27 10.10
N SER A 209 -5.52 4.12 10.94
CA SER A 209 -6.10 4.48 12.25
C SER A 209 -7.08 5.63 12.12
N THR A 210 -8.16 5.43 11.39
CA THR A 210 -9.31 6.33 11.29
C THR A 210 -10.60 5.52 11.52
N GLU A 211 -11.62 6.17 12.06
CA GLU A 211 -12.94 5.56 12.32
C GLU A 211 -13.52 4.97 11.03
N GLU A 212 -13.42 5.71 9.92
CA GLU A 212 -13.91 5.26 8.61
C GLU A 212 -13.13 4.04 8.07
N SER A 213 -11.84 3.95 8.34
CA SER A 213 -11.03 2.79 7.92
C SER A 213 -11.45 1.52 8.66
N GLU A 214 -11.73 1.63 9.97
CA GLU A 214 -12.23 0.51 10.78
C GLU A 214 -13.63 0.08 10.33
N ASP A 215 -14.54 1.04 10.12
CA ASP A 215 -15.88 0.78 9.61
C ASP A 215 -15.85 0.13 8.23
N ASN A 216 -15.05 0.63 7.30
CA ASN A 216 -14.91 0.05 5.97
C ASN A 216 -14.39 -1.39 6.01
N CYS A 217 -13.44 -1.69 6.90
CA CYS A 217 -12.94 -3.06 7.09
C CYS A 217 -14.05 -3.97 7.65
N ALA A 218 -14.81 -3.52 8.62
CA ALA A 218 -15.91 -4.28 9.22
C ALA A 218 -17.02 -4.56 8.20
N VAL A 219 -17.42 -3.55 7.44
CA VAL A 219 -18.46 -3.68 6.39
C VAL A 219 -17.99 -4.64 5.29
N MET A 220 -16.75 -4.51 4.82
CA MET A 220 -16.20 -5.41 3.80
C MET A 220 -16.16 -6.86 4.30
N ALA A 221 -15.67 -7.09 5.53
CA ALA A 221 -15.63 -8.41 6.12
C ALA A 221 -17.03 -9.03 6.26
N ALA A 222 -18.03 -8.23 6.66
CA ALA A 222 -19.41 -8.69 6.74
C ALA A 222 -19.96 -9.09 5.37
N HIS A 223 -19.72 -8.30 4.32
CA HIS A 223 -20.17 -8.62 2.96
C HIS A 223 -19.51 -9.90 2.42
N GLU A 224 -18.22 -10.10 2.66
CA GLU A 224 -17.51 -11.31 2.24
C GLU A 224 -18.05 -12.56 2.95
N LEU A 225 -18.34 -12.47 4.25
CA LEU A 225 -18.93 -13.57 5.00
C LEU A 225 -20.36 -13.87 4.54
N ILE A 226 -21.17 -12.86 4.27
CA ILE A 226 -22.53 -13.04 3.74
C ILE A 226 -22.47 -13.71 2.37
N ASP A 227 -21.63 -13.22 1.46
CA ASP A 227 -21.48 -13.79 0.11
C ASP A 227 -20.98 -15.23 0.17
N TYR A 228 -20.09 -15.56 1.12
CA TYR A 228 -19.63 -16.94 1.33
C TYR A 228 -20.75 -17.84 1.88
N ILE A 229 -21.51 -17.37 2.86
CA ILE A 229 -22.57 -18.17 3.50
C ILE A 229 -23.75 -18.37 2.54
N GLU A 230 -24.18 -17.34 1.83
CA GLU A 230 -25.36 -17.37 0.98
C GLU A 230 -25.07 -17.93 -0.41
N ASN A 231 -23.89 -17.62 -0.99
CA ASN A 231 -23.54 -17.96 -2.37
C ASN A 231 -22.36 -18.93 -2.50
N GLY A 232 -21.64 -19.21 -1.43
CA GLY A 232 -20.43 -20.05 -1.46
C GLY A 232 -19.24 -19.39 -2.17
N ASN A 233 -19.30 -18.09 -2.42
CA ASN A 233 -18.22 -17.36 -3.05
C ASN A 233 -17.07 -17.16 -2.07
N ILE A 234 -15.84 -17.31 -2.55
CA ILE A 234 -14.61 -17.07 -1.79
C ILE A 234 -13.87 -15.93 -2.46
N THR A 235 -13.91 -14.75 -1.82
CA THR A 235 -13.22 -13.55 -2.29
C THR A 235 -12.24 -13.11 -1.21
N ASN A 236 -11.04 -12.66 -1.58
CA ASN A 236 -10.00 -12.18 -0.65
C ASN A 236 -9.60 -13.16 0.47
N SER A 237 -9.75 -14.45 0.24
CA SER A 237 -9.25 -15.45 1.19
C SER A 237 -7.73 -15.51 1.19
N VAL A 238 -7.15 -15.72 2.38
CA VAL A 238 -5.69 -15.86 2.56
C VAL A 238 -5.23 -17.33 2.59
N ASN A 239 -6.16 -18.28 2.56
CA ASN A 239 -5.84 -19.70 2.65
C ASN A 239 -6.54 -20.60 1.61
N TYR A 240 -7.44 -20.05 0.83
CA TYR A 240 -8.10 -20.72 -0.29
C TYR A 240 -8.05 -19.86 -1.54
N PRO A 241 -8.03 -20.46 -2.74
CA PRO A 241 -8.12 -19.72 -3.98
C PRO A 241 -9.47 -19.02 -4.11
N SER A 242 -9.51 -17.90 -4.83
CA SER A 242 -10.74 -17.18 -5.13
C SER A 242 -11.63 -18.04 -6.03
N VAL A 243 -12.91 -18.16 -5.64
CA VAL A 243 -13.98 -18.81 -6.41
C VAL A 243 -15.18 -17.89 -6.38
N LYS A 244 -15.68 -17.53 -7.56
CA LYS A 244 -16.87 -16.68 -7.68
C LYS A 244 -17.75 -17.19 -8.79
N LEU A 245 -19.03 -17.33 -8.49
CA LEU A 245 -20.10 -17.60 -9.44
C LEU A 245 -21.20 -16.58 -9.18
N ASP A 246 -21.87 -16.15 -10.25
CA ASP A 246 -23.00 -15.24 -10.13
C ASP A 246 -24.14 -15.89 -9.34
N ALA A 247 -24.92 -15.08 -8.66
CA ALA A 247 -26.09 -15.55 -7.91
C ALA A 247 -27.04 -16.30 -8.84
N SER A 248 -27.47 -17.50 -8.42
CA SER A 248 -28.39 -18.36 -9.16
C SER A 248 -29.52 -18.81 -8.25
N SER A 249 -30.70 -19.04 -8.82
CA SER A 249 -31.82 -19.66 -8.13
C SER A 249 -31.64 -21.16 -7.89
N CYS A 250 -30.62 -21.75 -8.48
CA CYS A 250 -30.27 -23.17 -8.30
C CYS A 250 -29.46 -23.42 -7.02
N PRO A 251 -29.71 -24.53 -6.33
CA PRO A 251 -28.86 -24.96 -5.23
C PRO A 251 -27.39 -25.10 -5.65
N ARG A 252 -26.47 -24.66 -4.80
CA ARG A 252 -25.04 -24.68 -5.06
C ARG A 252 -24.32 -25.51 -4.01
N MET A 253 -23.35 -26.30 -4.45
CA MET A 253 -22.43 -27.03 -3.57
C MET A 253 -21.03 -26.52 -3.78
N VAL A 254 -20.36 -26.13 -2.70
CA VAL A 254 -18.95 -25.72 -2.69
C VAL A 254 -18.15 -26.79 -1.94
N ILE A 255 -17.12 -27.35 -2.57
CA ILE A 255 -16.30 -28.41 -2.00
C ILE A 255 -14.88 -27.89 -1.83
N LEU A 256 -14.44 -27.76 -0.59
CA LEU A 256 -13.08 -27.41 -0.22
C LEU A 256 -12.26 -28.71 -0.08
N HIS A 257 -11.27 -28.90 -0.92
CA HIS A 257 -10.47 -30.13 -0.90
C HIS A 257 -8.99 -29.87 -1.13
N LYS A 258 -8.16 -30.84 -0.77
CA LYS A 258 -6.75 -30.85 -1.13
C LYS A 258 -6.61 -31.32 -2.57
N ASN A 259 -5.71 -30.71 -3.34
CA ASN A 259 -5.42 -31.16 -4.70
C ASN A 259 -4.53 -32.41 -4.66
N ILE A 260 -5.16 -33.57 -4.52
CA ILE A 260 -4.52 -34.87 -4.53
C ILE A 260 -5.09 -35.75 -5.66
N PRO A 261 -4.38 -36.78 -6.11
CA PRO A 261 -4.88 -37.67 -7.15
C PRO A 261 -6.27 -38.27 -6.85
N ASN A 262 -7.08 -38.43 -7.88
CA ASN A 262 -8.43 -39.02 -7.85
C ASN A 262 -9.52 -38.18 -7.13
N MET A 263 -9.27 -36.93 -6.75
CA MET A 263 -10.29 -36.09 -6.08
C MET A 263 -11.53 -35.89 -6.93
N ILE A 264 -11.38 -35.47 -8.18
CA ILE A 264 -12.52 -35.22 -9.09
C ILE A 264 -13.31 -36.50 -9.29
N SER A 265 -12.65 -37.63 -9.57
CA SER A 265 -13.27 -38.95 -9.74
C SER A 265 -14.03 -39.39 -8.49
N GLY A 266 -13.44 -39.17 -7.29
CA GLY A 266 -14.11 -39.47 -6.01
C GLY A 266 -15.35 -38.61 -5.77
N ILE A 267 -15.25 -37.29 -6.00
CA ILE A 267 -16.37 -36.36 -5.84
C ILE A 267 -17.51 -36.69 -6.80
N THR A 268 -17.20 -36.85 -8.12
CA THR A 268 -18.22 -37.15 -9.12
C THR A 268 -18.85 -38.52 -8.90
N GLY A 269 -18.08 -39.50 -8.42
CA GLY A 269 -18.61 -40.83 -8.05
C GLY A 269 -19.64 -40.76 -6.93
N ILE A 270 -19.39 -39.97 -5.90
CA ILE A 270 -20.34 -39.77 -4.80
C ILE A 270 -21.57 -39.00 -5.29
N LEU A 271 -21.41 -37.92 -6.05
CA LEU A 271 -22.51 -37.14 -6.60
C LEU A 271 -23.41 -37.98 -7.51
N SER A 272 -22.82 -38.82 -8.36
CA SER A 272 -23.53 -39.74 -9.22
C SER A 272 -24.35 -40.77 -8.43
N ALA A 273 -23.78 -41.30 -7.35
CA ALA A 273 -24.48 -42.26 -6.49
C ALA A 273 -25.64 -41.64 -5.72
N CYS A 274 -25.59 -40.32 -5.45
CA CYS A 274 -26.66 -39.56 -4.79
C CYS A 274 -27.80 -39.15 -5.74
N LEU A 275 -27.80 -39.56 -7.00
CA LEU A 275 -28.81 -39.18 -8.03
C LEU A 275 -28.98 -37.66 -8.16
N LEU A 276 -27.93 -36.89 -7.90
CA LEU A 276 -27.94 -35.45 -8.18
C LEU A 276 -27.94 -35.25 -9.71
N TYR A 277 -29.03 -34.77 -10.22
CA TYR A 277 -29.17 -34.41 -11.62
C TYR A 277 -28.26 -33.23 -11.94
N THR A 278 -27.29 -33.45 -12.78
CA THR A 278 -26.55 -32.39 -13.48
C THR A 278 -27.17 -32.22 -14.85
N SER A 279 -28.50 -32.16 -14.92
CA SER A 279 -29.19 -32.00 -16.18
C SER A 279 -28.80 -30.64 -16.75
N ASP A 280 -28.73 -30.64 -18.05
CA ASP A 280 -28.97 -29.58 -19.03
C ASP A 280 -27.77 -28.99 -19.75
N ALA A 281 -26.59 -29.55 -19.61
CA ALA A 281 -25.54 -29.26 -20.60
C ALA A 281 -25.64 -30.15 -21.88
N ALA A 282 -26.64 -31.00 -21.96
CA ALA A 282 -26.80 -31.94 -23.08
C ALA A 282 -28.01 -31.62 -23.99
N ASP A 283 -28.83 -30.63 -23.66
CA ASP A 283 -30.05 -30.30 -24.39
C ASP A 283 -30.06 -28.90 -25.04
N GLU A 284 -28.85 -28.21 -25.11
CA GLU A 284 -28.69 -27.02 -25.93
C GLU A 284 -27.69 -27.23 -27.06
#